data_ca820dc63eba998d6d1f6f43baac68e5
#
_entry.id   ca820dc63eba998d6d1f6f43baac68e5
#
_cell.length_a   1.000
_cell.length_b   1.000
_cell.length_c   1.000
_cell.angle_alpha   90.00
_cell.angle_beta   90.00
_cell.angle_gamma   90.00
#
_symmetry.space_group_name_H-M   'P 1'
#
loop_
_entity.id
_entity.type
_entity.pdbx_description
1 polymer ?
#
loop_
_entity_poly.entity_id
_entity_poly.type
_entity_poly.pdbx_seq_one_letter_code
_entity_poly.pdbx_strand_id
1 'polypeptide(L)'
;MTTRFQFSISATDGKARTGSIQMLRGEIRTPAFMPVGTAATVKAMRPAEVRATGADIILGNTYHLMLRPGAERVARLGGLHQFSGWDRPILTDSGGYQVMSLSALRKITEEGVAFQSHLDGSKHMLSPERSMEIQRLLGSDIVMAFDECPANGVSRDEAIKSMELSMRWAKRSRDGFDSGGEHAARAALFGIQQGSLDEELRKRSADALIDIGFDGYAVGGLAVGEGQEAMFDCLDYAPDQLPADRPRYLMGVGKPDDLVGAVERGIDMFDCVLPTRSGRNGQAFTHHGPINIRNAKFAEDQGPIDDRCTCPVCATWTRAYVHHLIRSGEILGAMLMTQHNLHFYQMLMADMRAAIAQKRFAAFAQDFRRDYLKT
;
A
#
# COMPACT_ATOMS: atom_id res chain seq x y z
N MET A 1 -20.54 -0.64 22.40
CA MET A 1 -20.61 -0.25 20.98
C MET A 1 -19.23 -0.42 20.40
N THR A 2 -19.02 -1.33 19.46
CA THR A 2 -17.74 -1.48 18.75
C THR A 2 -17.56 -0.23 17.87
N THR A 3 -16.54 0.56 18.15
CA THR A 3 -16.17 1.73 17.35
C THR A 3 -15.80 1.27 15.93
N ARG A 4 -16.33 1.95 14.89
CA ARG A 4 -16.08 1.60 13.47
C ARG A 4 -14.58 1.66 13.10
N PHE A 5 -13.86 2.55 13.76
CA PHE A 5 -12.44 2.82 13.56
C PHE A 5 -11.84 3.44 14.83
N GLN A 6 -10.74 2.89 15.29
CA GLN A 6 -9.98 3.45 16.41
C GLN A 6 -8.49 3.19 16.20
N PHE A 7 -7.70 4.25 16.16
CA PHE A 7 -6.25 4.18 16.13
C PHE A 7 -5.68 4.44 17.53
N SER A 8 -4.72 3.64 17.94
CA SER A 8 -4.01 3.79 19.21
C SER A 8 -2.53 3.53 19.03
N ILE A 9 -1.69 4.40 19.60
CA ILE A 9 -0.25 4.25 19.65
C ILE A 9 0.11 3.61 20.99
N SER A 10 0.79 2.46 20.97
CA SER A 10 1.22 1.72 22.16
C SER A 10 2.63 2.09 22.62
N ALA A 11 3.52 2.45 21.67
CA ALA A 11 4.87 2.93 21.97
C ALA A 11 5.42 3.80 20.83
N THR A 12 6.44 4.60 21.15
CA THR A 12 7.19 5.44 20.20
C THR A 12 8.69 5.32 20.48
N ASP A 13 9.53 5.50 19.45
CA ASP A 13 10.99 5.60 19.58
C ASP A 13 11.48 6.60 18.53
N GLY A 14 11.86 7.82 18.96
CA GLY A 14 11.98 8.97 18.08
C GLY A 14 10.64 9.29 17.42
N LYS A 15 10.64 9.45 16.09
CA LYS A 15 9.40 9.61 15.30
C LYS A 15 8.73 8.27 14.98
N ALA A 16 9.45 7.14 15.07
CA ALA A 16 8.89 5.80 14.84
C ALA A 16 7.83 5.47 15.91
N ARG A 17 6.71 4.89 15.49
CA ARG A 17 5.60 4.57 16.37
C ARG A 17 5.01 3.19 16.06
N THR A 18 4.58 2.49 17.08
CA THR A 18 3.85 1.22 16.96
C THR A 18 2.54 1.31 17.71
N GLY A 19 1.53 0.63 17.16
CA GLY A 19 0.18 0.66 17.70
C GLY A 19 -0.74 -0.25 16.93
N SER A 20 -2.04 0.07 16.96
CA SER A 20 -3.04 -0.69 16.19
C SER A 20 -4.22 0.17 15.73
N ILE A 21 -4.84 -0.28 14.65
CA ILE A 21 -6.13 0.21 14.17
C ILE A 21 -7.15 -0.90 14.44
N GLN A 22 -8.14 -0.61 15.29
CA GLN A 22 -9.26 -1.51 15.53
C GLN A 22 -10.38 -1.21 14.53
N MET A 23 -10.83 -2.23 13.83
CA MET A 23 -11.93 -2.18 12.87
C MET A 23 -12.93 -3.31 13.11
N LEU A 24 -14.10 -3.26 12.48
CA LEU A 24 -15.13 -4.30 12.64
C LEU A 24 -14.67 -5.70 12.18
N ARG A 25 -13.72 -5.77 11.21
CA ARG A 25 -13.19 -7.03 10.67
C ARG A 25 -11.86 -7.46 11.29
N GLY A 26 -11.42 -6.78 12.33
CA GLY A 26 -10.21 -7.14 13.06
C GLY A 26 -9.26 -5.98 13.27
N GLU A 27 -8.14 -6.32 13.88
CA GLU A 27 -7.06 -5.42 14.22
C GLU A 27 -6.01 -5.36 13.09
N ILE A 28 -5.48 -4.15 12.85
CA ILE A 28 -4.32 -3.92 11.99
C ILE A 28 -3.20 -3.40 12.89
N ARG A 29 -2.16 -4.19 13.08
CA ARG A 29 -0.98 -3.81 13.87
C ARG A 29 -0.06 -2.91 13.03
N THR A 30 0.33 -1.76 13.57
CA THR A 30 1.19 -0.80 12.88
C THR A 30 2.61 -0.74 13.49
N PRO A 31 3.67 -0.54 12.65
CA PRO A 31 3.65 -0.44 11.20
C PRO A 31 3.07 -1.67 10.50
N ALA A 32 2.34 -1.45 9.39
CA ALA A 32 1.67 -2.48 8.63
C ALA A 32 2.05 -2.41 7.13
N PHE A 33 2.29 -3.56 6.51
CA PHE A 33 2.42 -3.68 5.06
C PHE A 33 1.20 -4.39 4.48
N MET A 34 0.56 -3.79 3.50
CA MET A 34 -0.62 -4.30 2.81
C MET A 34 -0.24 -5.02 1.51
N PRO A 35 -0.33 -6.35 1.43
CA PRO A 35 -0.20 -7.06 0.16
C PRO A 35 -1.24 -6.57 -0.86
N VAL A 36 -0.79 -6.30 -2.09
CA VAL A 36 -1.67 -5.74 -3.13
C VAL A 36 -2.44 -6.85 -3.85
N GLY A 37 -3.76 -6.80 -3.72
CA GLY A 37 -4.73 -7.67 -4.37
C GLY A 37 -5.46 -7.00 -5.54
N THR A 38 -4.74 -6.62 -6.60
CA THR A 38 -5.20 -5.77 -7.71
C THR A 38 -6.58 -6.14 -8.27
N ALA A 39 -6.84 -7.42 -8.50
CA ALA A 39 -8.10 -7.92 -9.08
C ALA A 39 -8.82 -8.86 -8.10
N ALA A 40 -9.01 -8.40 -6.87
CA ALA A 40 -9.55 -9.18 -5.74
C ALA A 40 -8.68 -10.40 -5.36
N THR A 41 -7.41 -10.39 -5.73
CA THR A 41 -6.48 -11.48 -5.37
C THR A 41 -5.05 -10.96 -5.25
N VAL A 42 -4.35 -11.38 -4.22
CA VAL A 42 -2.89 -11.27 -4.15
C VAL A 42 -2.31 -12.30 -5.12
N LYS A 43 -1.65 -11.81 -6.17
CA LYS A 43 -1.20 -12.65 -7.28
C LYS A 43 -0.33 -13.82 -6.82
N ALA A 44 -0.62 -15.01 -7.34
CA ALA A 44 0.08 -16.27 -7.05
C ALA A 44 -0.06 -16.77 -5.59
N MET A 45 -1.08 -16.33 -4.85
CA MET A 45 -1.35 -16.80 -3.49
C MET A 45 -2.84 -17.00 -3.22
N ARG A 46 -3.17 -18.02 -2.44
CA ARG A 46 -4.50 -18.18 -1.86
C ARG A 46 -4.68 -17.26 -0.64
N PRO A 47 -5.90 -16.79 -0.34
CA PRO A 47 -6.15 -15.90 0.81
C PRO A 47 -5.64 -16.48 2.15
N ALA A 48 -5.80 -17.77 2.37
CA ALA A 48 -5.29 -18.44 3.57
C ALA A 48 -3.75 -18.37 3.70
N GLU A 49 -3.03 -18.45 2.58
CA GLU A 49 -1.56 -18.32 2.56
C GLU A 49 -1.13 -16.88 2.81
N VAL A 50 -1.85 -15.89 2.25
CA VAL A 50 -1.62 -14.47 2.56
C VAL A 50 -1.81 -14.20 4.05
N ARG A 51 -2.89 -14.74 4.64
CA ARG A 51 -3.11 -14.64 6.09
C ARG A 51 -1.98 -15.29 6.90
N ALA A 52 -1.51 -16.46 6.47
CA ALA A 52 -0.45 -17.20 7.16
C ALA A 52 0.91 -16.47 7.14
N THR A 53 1.12 -15.48 6.23
CA THR A 53 2.30 -14.61 6.30
C THR A 53 2.27 -13.63 7.47
N GLY A 54 1.12 -13.43 8.11
CA GLY A 54 0.92 -12.45 9.19
C GLY A 54 0.28 -11.13 8.72
N ALA A 55 -0.20 -11.04 7.46
CA ALA A 55 -0.90 -9.86 6.95
C ALA A 55 -2.24 -9.65 7.68
N ASP A 56 -2.44 -8.46 8.23
CA ASP A 56 -3.68 -8.06 8.90
C ASP A 56 -4.68 -7.41 7.94
N ILE A 57 -4.21 -6.88 6.83
CA ILE A 57 -4.99 -6.13 5.83
C ILE A 57 -4.40 -6.36 4.45
N ILE A 58 -5.24 -6.28 3.41
CA ILE A 58 -4.82 -6.27 1.99
C ILE A 58 -5.34 -5.01 1.30
N LEU A 59 -4.75 -4.68 0.14
CA LEU A 59 -5.20 -3.57 -0.70
C LEU A 59 -5.84 -4.09 -1.99
N GLY A 60 -7.01 -3.54 -2.35
CA GLY A 60 -7.66 -3.74 -3.64
C GLY A 60 -7.56 -2.48 -4.51
N ASN A 61 -7.48 -2.63 -5.83
CA ASN A 61 -7.40 -1.47 -6.73
C ASN A 61 -8.76 -1.16 -7.37
N THR A 62 -9.32 -0.03 -7.02
CA THR A 62 -10.63 0.48 -7.47
C THR A 62 -10.74 0.53 -8.99
N TYR A 63 -9.73 1.10 -9.67
CA TYR A 63 -9.69 1.19 -11.14
C TYR A 63 -9.82 -0.20 -11.82
N HIS A 64 -9.05 -1.17 -11.37
CA HIS A 64 -9.10 -2.50 -11.97
C HIS A 64 -10.41 -3.22 -11.70
N LEU A 65 -10.93 -3.09 -10.48
CA LEU A 65 -12.16 -3.76 -10.05
C LEU A 65 -13.41 -3.14 -10.67
N MET A 66 -13.44 -1.83 -10.92
CA MET A 66 -14.54 -1.19 -11.63
C MET A 66 -14.61 -1.61 -13.10
N LEU A 67 -13.47 -1.82 -13.75
CA LEU A 67 -13.41 -2.27 -15.14
C LEU A 67 -13.71 -3.77 -15.27
N ARG A 68 -13.17 -4.58 -14.36
CA ARG A 68 -13.35 -6.03 -14.36
C ARG A 68 -13.19 -6.61 -12.95
N PRO A 69 -14.21 -7.25 -12.38
CA PRO A 69 -15.46 -7.70 -13.02
C PRO A 69 -16.60 -6.67 -13.04
N GLY A 70 -16.39 -5.46 -12.51
CA GLY A 70 -17.37 -4.39 -12.30
C GLY A 70 -17.82 -4.32 -10.84
N ALA A 71 -17.84 -3.11 -10.27
CA ALA A 71 -18.14 -2.91 -8.85
C ALA A 71 -19.56 -3.36 -8.49
N GLU A 72 -20.54 -3.12 -9.36
CA GLU A 72 -21.94 -3.53 -9.18
C GLU A 72 -22.07 -5.07 -9.16
N ARG A 73 -21.25 -5.77 -9.95
CA ARG A 73 -21.20 -7.24 -9.92
C ARG A 73 -20.63 -7.75 -8.61
N VAL A 74 -19.53 -7.17 -8.15
CA VAL A 74 -18.92 -7.52 -6.86
C VAL A 74 -19.90 -7.29 -5.72
N ALA A 75 -20.62 -6.15 -5.73
CA ALA A 75 -21.66 -5.87 -4.74
C ALA A 75 -22.75 -6.95 -4.69
N ARG A 76 -23.29 -7.36 -5.86
CA ARG A 76 -24.29 -8.44 -5.93
C ARG A 76 -23.78 -9.80 -5.45
N LEU A 77 -22.46 -10.00 -5.48
CA LEU A 77 -21.77 -11.22 -5.00
C LEU A 77 -21.30 -11.11 -3.55
N GLY A 78 -21.78 -10.11 -2.79
CA GLY A 78 -21.53 -9.95 -1.36
C GLY A 78 -20.31 -9.09 -1.00
N GLY A 79 -19.77 -8.30 -1.95
CA GLY A 79 -18.59 -7.46 -1.76
C GLY A 79 -17.27 -8.23 -1.87
N LEU A 80 -16.15 -7.48 -1.78
CA LEU A 80 -14.81 -8.06 -1.98
C LEU A 80 -14.50 -9.21 -1.01
N HIS A 81 -14.92 -9.11 0.24
CA HIS A 81 -14.63 -10.12 1.26
C HIS A 81 -15.21 -11.48 0.86
N GLN A 82 -16.49 -11.54 0.55
CA GLN A 82 -17.13 -12.77 0.13
C GLN A 82 -16.64 -13.24 -1.23
N PHE A 83 -16.46 -12.31 -2.16
CA PHE A 83 -15.99 -12.60 -3.52
C PHE A 83 -14.59 -13.21 -3.56
N SER A 84 -13.67 -12.74 -2.70
CA SER A 84 -12.28 -13.21 -2.65
C SER A 84 -11.99 -14.27 -1.58
N GLY A 85 -12.89 -14.46 -0.61
CA GLY A 85 -12.67 -15.32 0.55
C GLY A 85 -11.67 -14.74 1.57
N TRP A 86 -11.54 -13.39 1.61
CA TRP A 86 -10.72 -12.69 2.61
C TRP A 86 -11.61 -12.11 3.71
N ASP A 87 -11.34 -12.46 4.97
CA ASP A 87 -12.21 -12.15 6.12
C ASP A 87 -11.68 -11.02 7.03
N ARG A 88 -10.52 -10.43 6.70
CA ARG A 88 -9.90 -9.32 7.42
C ARG A 88 -10.08 -7.98 6.69
N PRO A 89 -9.65 -6.85 7.27
CA PRO A 89 -9.77 -5.56 6.61
C PRO A 89 -9.24 -5.51 5.17
N ILE A 90 -9.92 -4.74 4.33
CA ILE A 90 -9.51 -4.40 2.96
C ILE A 90 -9.47 -2.89 2.84
N LEU A 91 -8.35 -2.33 2.39
CA LEU A 91 -8.26 -0.97 1.90
C LEU A 91 -8.45 -0.99 0.37
N THR A 92 -9.23 -0.07 -0.18
CA THR A 92 -9.22 0.19 -1.62
C THR A 92 -8.65 1.57 -1.90
N ASP A 93 -7.77 1.65 -2.92
CA ASP A 93 -7.30 2.94 -3.42
C ASP A 93 -8.42 3.76 -4.07
N SER A 94 -8.15 5.02 -4.39
CA SER A 94 -9.13 5.92 -5.03
C SER A 94 -9.38 5.59 -6.51
N GLY A 95 -8.44 4.89 -7.17
CA GLY A 95 -8.38 4.68 -8.61
C GLY A 95 -7.70 5.82 -9.38
N GLY A 96 -7.43 6.96 -8.75
CA GLY A 96 -6.85 8.15 -9.38
C GLY A 96 -5.50 7.88 -10.03
N TYR A 97 -4.54 7.34 -9.30
CA TYR A 97 -3.21 7.05 -9.80
C TYR A 97 -3.23 6.09 -11.01
N GLN A 98 -4.05 5.03 -10.97
CA GLN A 98 -4.12 4.05 -12.07
C GLN A 98 -4.72 4.66 -13.33
N VAL A 99 -5.72 5.53 -13.22
CA VAL A 99 -6.23 6.28 -14.38
C VAL A 99 -5.13 7.15 -14.97
N MET A 100 -4.33 7.81 -14.11
CA MET A 100 -3.21 8.65 -14.55
C MET A 100 -2.10 7.85 -15.23
N SER A 101 -1.76 6.68 -14.69
CA SER A 101 -0.62 5.88 -15.15
C SER A 101 -0.94 4.93 -16.31
N LEU A 102 -2.18 4.42 -16.41
CA LEU A 102 -2.55 3.35 -17.34
C LEU A 102 -3.41 3.81 -18.51
N SER A 103 -4.05 4.97 -18.44
CA SER A 103 -4.87 5.48 -19.52
C SER A 103 -4.10 6.48 -20.40
N ALA A 104 -3.78 6.06 -21.62
CA ALA A 104 -3.12 6.94 -22.61
C ALA A 104 -4.04 8.10 -23.05
N LEU A 105 -5.35 7.89 -23.06
CA LEU A 105 -6.37 8.89 -23.43
C LEU A 105 -7.17 9.25 -22.19
N ARG A 106 -6.76 10.32 -21.52
CA ARG A 106 -7.45 10.87 -20.35
C ARG A 106 -7.59 12.38 -20.43
N LYS A 107 -8.64 12.90 -19.82
CA LYS A 107 -8.87 14.34 -19.66
C LYS A 107 -9.27 14.61 -18.21
N ILE A 108 -8.46 15.42 -17.52
CA ILE A 108 -8.71 15.88 -16.16
C ILE A 108 -9.52 17.15 -16.24
N THR A 109 -10.58 17.24 -15.45
CA THR A 109 -11.43 18.43 -15.29
C THR A 109 -11.79 18.61 -13.82
N GLU A 110 -12.48 19.68 -13.47
CA GLU A 110 -12.98 19.87 -12.10
C GLU A 110 -13.95 18.75 -11.66
N GLU A 111 -14.73 18.21 -12.60
CA GLU A 111 -15.68 17.12 -12.33
C GLU A 111 -15.01 15.81 -11.99
N GLY A 112 -13.87 15.50 -12.60
CA GLY A 112 -13.17 14.24 -12.45
C GLY A 112 -12.28 13.93 -13.66
N VAL A 113 -12.01 12.65 -13.91
CA VAL A 113 -11.15 12.17 -14.99
C VAL A 113 -11.96 11.35 -15.98
N ALA A 114 -12.11 11.89 -17.20
CA ALA A 114 -12.63 11.12 -18.34
C ALA A 114 -11.50 10.30 -18.97
N PHE A 115 -11.71 9.02 -19.20
CA PHE A 115 -10.68 8.13 -19.75
C PHE A 115 -11.27 6.99 -20.58
N GLN A 116 -10.39 6.31 -21.35
CA GLN A 116 -10.74 5.08 -22.05
C GLN A 116 -10.11 3.88 -21.34
N SER A 117 -10.90 2.83 -21.16
CA SER A 117 -10.46 1.55 -20.61
C SER A 117 -9.38 0.92 -21.49
N HIS A 118 -8.28 0.51 -20.88
CA HIS A 118 -7.21 -0.22 -21.56
C HIS A 118 -7.60 -1.67 -21.90
N LEU A 119 -8.74 -2.15 -21.41
CA LEU A 119 -9.21 -3.52 -21.66
C LEU A 119 -10.03 -3.64 -22.95
N ASP A 120 -10.90 -2.66 -23.21
CA ASP A 120 -11.90 -2.75 -24.28
C ASP A 120 -12.18 -1.38 -24.97
N GLY A 121 -11.47 -0.33 -24.57
CA GLY A 121 -11.63 1.02 -25.14
C GLY A 121 -12.91 1.74 -24.72
N SER A 122 -13.73 1.18 -23.82
CA SER A 122 -14.94 1.85 -23.31
C SER A 122 -14.61 3.15 -22.59
N LYS A 123 -15.49 4.15 -22.74
CA LYS A 123 -15.31 5.47 -22.13
C LYS A 123 -15.91 5.48 -20.71
N HIS A 124 -15.15 6.03 -19.79
CA HIS A 124 -15.54 6.15 -18.39
C HIS A 124 -15.29 7.57 -17.87
N MET A 125 -16.07 7.97 -16.86
CA MET A 125 -15.81 9.14 -16.03
C MET A 125 -15.65 8.64 -14.59
N LEU A 126 -14.50 8.97 -13.98
CA LEU A 126 -14.26 8.73 -12.57
C LEU A 126 -14.20 10.09 -11.86
N SER A 127 -15.22 10.38 -11.08
CA SER A 127 -15.33 11.55 -10.22
C SER A 127 -15.08 11.15 -8.76
N PRO A 128 -14.87 12.12 -7.83
CA PRO A 128 -14.81 11.83 -6.41
C PRO A 128 -16.02 11.03 -5.91
N GLU A 129 -17.23 11.43 -6.28
CA GLU A 129 -18.47 10.74 -5.88
C GLU A 129 -18.52 9.32 -6.43
N ARG A 130 -18.14 9.13 -7.71
CA ARG A 130 -18.13 7.81 -8.34
C ARG A 130 -17.08 6.90 -7.71
N SER A 131 -15.90 7.42 -7.35
CA SER A 131 -14.88 6.67 -6.62
C SER A 131 -15.41 6.20 -5.26
N MET A 132 -16.08 7.08 -4.49
CA MET A 132 -16.69 6.70 -3.22
C MET A 132 -17.80 5.65 -3.41
N GLU A 133 -18.64 5.80 -4.42
CA GLU A 133 -19.67 4.82 -4.74
C GLU A 133 -19.07 3.44 -5.09
N ILE A 134 -18.03 3.39 -5.92
CA ILE A 134 -17.36 2.14 -6.30
C ILE A 134 -16.77 1.47 -5.06
N GLN A 135 -16.02 2.18 -4.21
CA GLN A 135 -15.42 1.62 -3.01
C GLN A 135 -16.49 1.13 -2.02
N ARG A 136 -17.64 1.82 -1.94
CA ARG A 136 -18.82 1.37 -1.19
C ARG A 136 -19.40 0.08 -1.75
N LEU A 137 -19.55 -0.03 -3.08
CA LEU A 137 -20.04 -1.24 -3.76
C LEU A 137 -19.08 -2.43 -3.57
N LEU A 138 -17.78 -2.16 -3.53
CA LEU A 138 -16.76 -3.15 -3.21
C LEU A 138 -16.80 -3.60 -1.75
N GLY A 139 -17.38 -2.80 -0.84
CA GLY A 139 -17.47 -3.11 0.59
C GLY A 139 -16.16 -2.95 1.34
N SER A 140 -15.33 -1.96 0.96
CA SER A 140 -14.03 -1.68 1.55
C SER A 140 -14.15 -1.24 3.00
N ASP A 141 -13.21 -1.64 3.87
CA ASP A 141 -13.15 -1.20 5.26
C ASP A 141 -12.42 0.14 5.41
N ILE A 142 -11.39 0.38 4.58
CA ILE A 142 -10.73 1.69 4.46
C ILE A 142 -10.87 2.16 3.02
N VAL A 143 -11.37 3.38 2.85
CA VAL A 143 -11.67 4.04 1.58
C VAL A 143 -10.69 5.20 1.42
N MET A 144 -10.11 5.38 0.22
CA MET A 144 -9.23 6.51 -0.08
C MET A 144 -9.98 7.62 -0.80
N ALA A 145 -9.78 8.87 -0.38
CA ALA A 145 -10.27 10.05 -1.09
C ALA A 145 -9.70 10.10 -2.51
N PHE A 146 -10.50 10.60 -3.47
CA PHE A 146 -10.04 10.73 -4.86
C PHE A 146 -9.09 11.91 -5.00
N ASP A 147 -7.95 11.69 -5.64
CA ASP A 147 -6.87 12.66 -5.78
C ASP A 147 -6.29 12.69 -7.21
N GLU A 148 -5.57 13.74 -7.51
CA GLU A 148 -4.73 13.87 -8.69
C GLU A 148 -3.27 13.83 -8.26
N CYS A 149 -2.52 12.87 -8.82
CA CYS A 149 -1.11 12.68 -8.57
C CYS A 149 -0.32 13.10 -9.82
N PRO A 150 0.32 14.28 -9.84
CA PRO A 150 1.10 14.73 -10.98
C PRO A 150 2.39 13.89 -11.12
N ALA A 151 2.98 13.91 -12.32
CA ALA A 151 4.28 13.28 -12.54
C ALA A 151 5.37 14.01 -11.74
N ASN A 152 6.44 13.28 -11.41
CA ASN A 152 7.62 13.92 -10.81
C ASN A 152 8.24 14.95 -11.79
N GLY A 153 8.70 16.07 -11.24
CA GLY A 153 9.37 17.14 -12.00
C GLY A 153 8.45 18.13 -12.71
N VAL A 154 7.14 18.14 -12.40
CA VAL A 154 6.23 19.20 -12.86
C VAL A 154 6.65 20.57 -12.27
N SER A 155 6.28 21.66 -12.96
CA SER A 155 6.51 23.01 -12.46
C SER A 155 5.77 23.25 -11.14
N ARG A 156 6.25 24.21 -10.32
CA ARG A 156 5.59 24.58 -9.07
C ARG A 156 4.13 25.02 -9.30
N ASP A 157 3.87 25.76 -10.38
CA ASP A 157 2.50 26.20 -10.72
C ASP A 157 1.57 25.04 -11.06
N GLU A 158 2.08 24.01 -11.74
CA GLU A 158 1.32 22.77 -12.01
C GLU A 158 1.10 21.99 -10.71
N ALA A 159 2.10 21.88 -9.83
CA ALA A 159 1.97 21.25 -8.53
C ALA A 159 0.92 21.96 -7.64
N ILE A 160 0.87 23.30 -7.67
CA ILE A 160 -0.18 24.08 -6.97
C ILE A 160 -1.57 23.71 -7.51
N LYS A 161 -1.76 23.76 -8.83
CA LYS A 161 -3.05 23.47 -9.46
C LYS A 161 -3.54 22.05 -9.15
N SER A 162 -2.64 21.08 -9.25
CA SER A 162 -2.90 19.68 -8.94
C SER A 162 -3.27 19.48 -7.46
N MET A 163 -2.49 20.05 -6.54
CA MET A 163 -2.77 19.98 -5.11
C MET A 163 -4.12 20.61 -4.77
N GLU A 164 -4.41 21.82 -5.29
CA GLU A 164 -5.68 22.50 -5.04
C GLU A 164 -6.88 21.74 -5.60
N LEU A 165 -6.75 21.13 -6.78
CA LEU A 165 -7.75 20.23 -7.35
C LEU A 165 -7.99 19.02 -6.43
N SER A 166 -6.91 18.40 -5.96
CA SER A 166 -7.00 17.26 -5.02
C SER A 166 -7.70 17.65 -3.72
N MET A 167 -7.50 18.86 -3.19
CA MET A 167 -8.20 19.31 -1.98
C MET A 167 -9.70 19.53 -2.21
N ARG A 168 -10.10 20.08 -3.38
CA ARG A 168 -11.52 20.18 -3.75
C ARG A 168 -12.16 18.79 -3.93
N TRP A 169 -11.43 17.86 -4.54
CA TRP A 169 -11.87 16.48 -4.68
C TRP A 169 -11.93 15.72 -3.35
N ALA A 170 -11.00 16.01 -2.42
CA ALA A 170 -11.03 15.46 -1.08
C ALA A 170 -12.32 15.86 -0.33
N LYS A 171 -12.74 17.13 -0.42
CA LYS A 171 -14.01 17.59 0.15
C LYS A 171 -15.21 16.87 -0.47
N ARG A 172 -15.27 16.75 -1.80
CA ARG A 172 -16.32 16.01 -2.51
C ARG A 172 -16.31 14.52 -2.17
N SER A 173 -15.12 13.93 -1.99
CA SER A 173 -14.99 12.54 -1.52
C SER A 173 -15.56 12.39 -0.09
N ARG A 174 -15.28 13.33 0.81
CA ARG A 174 -15.84 13.34 2.16
C ARG A 174 -17.36 13.36 2.13
N ASP A 175 -17.95 14.28 1.33
CA ASP A 175 -19.40 14.41 1.21
C ASP A 175 -20.03 13.14 0.58
N GLY A 176 -19.38 12.58 -0.46
CA GLY A 176 -19.81 11.35 -1.11
C GLY A 176 -19.72 10.12 -0.17
N PHE A 177 -18.69 10.05 0.66
CA PHE A 177 -18.54 9.00 1.67
C PHE A 177 -19.63 9.11 2.74
N ASP A 178 -19.87 10.30 3.29
CA ASP A 178 -20.86 10.54 4.35
C ASP A 178 -22.29 10.22 3.90
N SER A 179 -22.57 10.40 2.62
CA SER A 179 -23.84 9.99 2.02
C SER A 179 -24.01 8.47 1.87
N GLY A 180 -22.95 7.68 2.15
CA GLY A 180 -22.87 6.23 1.94
C GLY A 180 -23.67 5.36 2.93
N GLY A 181 -24.43 5.95 3.87
CA GLY A 181 -25.34 5.24 4.79
C GLY A 181 -24.61 4.21 5.68
N GLU A 182 -25.07 2.96 5.67
CA GLU A 182 -24.50 1.89 6.51
C GLU A 182 -23.02 1.64 6.25
N HIS A 183 -22.53 1.83 5.02
CA HIS A 183 -21.13 1.64 4.72
C HIS A 183 -20.27 2.71 5.41
N ALA A 184 -20.67 3.98 5.34
CA ALA A 184 -20.00 5.08 6.03
C ALA A 184 -19.97 4.88 7.57
N ALA A 185 -21.00 4.23 8.13
CA ALA A 185 -21.04 3.89 9.54
C ALA A 185 -20.08 2.74 9.95
N ARG A 186 -19.50 2.03 8.99
CA ARG A 186 -18.64 0.85 9.23
C ARG A 186 -17.21 1.02 8.73
N ALA A 187 -17.02 1.79 7.65
CA ALA A 187 -15.73 2.03 7.02
C ALA A 187 -15.04 3.30 7.55
N ALA A 188 -13.76 3.44 7.25
CA ALA A 188 -12.97 4.64 7.48
C ALA A 188 -12.64 5.32 6.16
N LEU A 189 -12.51 6.66 6.14
CA LEU A 189 -12.06 7.42 4.98
C LEU A 189 -10.71 8.07 5.28
N PHE A 190 -9.72 7.86 4.37
CA PHE A 190 -8.41 8.48 4.44
C PHE A 190 -8.27 9.58 3.41
N GLY A 191 -7.74 10.74 3.84
CA GLY A 191 -7.33 11.82 2.95
C GLY A 191 -5.93 11.59 2.41
N ILE A 192 -5.59 12.22 1.27
CA ILE A 192 -4.29 12.07 0.62
C ILE A 192 -3.61 13.44 0.51
N GLN A 193 -2.52 13.62 1.26
CA GLN A 193 -1.68 14.80 1.17
C GLN A 193 -0.93 14.80 -0.15
N GLN A 194 -1.10 15.87 -0.93
CA GLN A 194 -0.39 16.14 -2.18
C GLN A 194 0.51 17.39 -2.05
N GLY A 195 1.29 17.75 -3.07
CA GLY A 195 2.17 18.93 -3.03
C GLY A 195 3.59 18.64 -3.54
N SER A 196 3.79 17.53 -4.28
CA SER A 196 5.10 17.11 -4.82
C SER A 196 6.17 17.05 -3.71
N LEU A 197 7.36 17.63 -3.92
CA LEU A 197 8.45 17.73 -2.95
C LEU A 197 8.52 19.12 -2.28
N ASP A 198 7.46 19.93 -2.38
CA ASP A 198 7.41 21.30 -1.83
C ASP A 198 6.77 21.29 -0.44
N GLU A 199 7.55 21.64 0.58
CA GLU A 199 7.12 21.61 1.98
C GLU A 199 5.92 22.52 2.24
N GLU A 200 5.88 23.72 1.62
CA GLU A 200 4.78 24.68 1.78
C GLU A 200 3.49 24.11 1.17
N LEU A 201 3.57 23.54 -0.02
CA LEU A 201 2.40 22.93 -0.68
C LEU A 201 1.86 21.74 0.11
N ARG A 202 2.75 20.88 0.65
CA ARG A 202 2.35 19.78 1.53
C ARG A 202 1.68 20.27 2.80
N LYS A 203 2.20 21.36 3.40
CA LYS A 203 1.57 21.98 4.57
C LYS A 203 0.18 22.50 4.24
N ARG A 204 0.01 23.22 3.12
CA ARG A 204 -1.31 23.70 2.66
C ARG A 204 -2.28 22.56 2.42
N SER A 205 -1.81 21.48 1.80
CA SER A 205 -2.58 20.26 1.58
C SER A 205 -2.99 19.61 2.91
N ALA A 206 -2.05 19.48 3.85
CA ALA A 206 -2.33 18.91 5.17
C ALA A 206 -3.38 19.73 5.94
N ASP A 207 -3.25 21.06 5.96
CA ASP A 207 -4.19 21.95 6.64
C ASP A 207 -5.62 21.79 6.06
N ALA A 208 -5.75 21.80 4.73
CA ALA A 208 -7.04 21.60 4.07
C ALA A 208 -7.66 20.24 4.39
N LEU A 209 -6.85 19.17 4.43
CA LEU A 209 -7.33 17.83 4.78
C LEU A 209 -7.76 17.74 6.25
N ILE A 210 -7.03 18.41 7.16
CA ILE A 210 -7.37 18.45 8.59
C ILE A 210 -8.69 19.19 8.80
N ASP A 211 -8.91 20.31 8.09
CA ASP A 211 -10.16 21.09 8.14
C ASP A 211 -11.36 20.28 7.62
N ILE A 212 -11.17 19.45 6.58
CA ILE A 212 -12.21 18.55 6.07
C ILE A 212 -12.50 17.43 7.08
N GLY A 213 -11.48 16.87 7.71
CA GLY A 213 -11.56 15.79 8.70
C GLY A 213 -11.60 14.39 8.09
N PHE A 214 -10.57 13.60 8.38
CA PHE A 214 -10.43 12.20 7.93
C PHE A 214 -10.09 11.28 9.09
N ASP A 215 -10.37 9.98 8.94
CA ASP A 215 -10.04 8.96 9.94
C ASP A 215 -8.54 8.62 9.93
N GLY A 216 -7.86 8.82 8.79
CA GLY A 216 -6.42 8.68 8.60
C GLY A 216 -5.93 9.52 7.42
N TYR A 217 -4.61 9.59 7.25
CA TYR A 217 -3.99 10.45 6.25
C TYR A 217 -2.90 9.71 5.50
N ALA A 218 -2.91 9.81 4.18
CA ALA A 218 -1.84 9.28 3.35
C ALA A 218 -0.91 10.38 2.85
N VAL A 219 0.36 10.04 2.68
CA VAL A 219 1.35 10.83 1.96
C VAL A 219 1.38 10.29 0.53
N GLY A 220 0.79 11.05 -0.40
CA GLY A 220 0.74 10.71 -1.82
C GLY A 220 1.83 11.38 -2.63
N GLY A 221 1.94 11.04 -3.92
CA GLY A 221 2.86 11.70 -4.86
C GLY A 221 4.34 11.46 -4.59
N LEU A 222 4.69 10.38 -3.89
CA LEU A 222 6.05 9.89 -3.71
C LEU A 222 6.19 8.51 -4.38
N ALA A 223 7.43 8.05 -4.59
CA ALA A 223 7.78 6.84 -5.36
C ALA A 223 7.29 6.89 -6.82
N VAL A 224 7.26 8.08 -7.41
CA VAL A 224 6.85 8.34 -8.80
C VAL A 224 8.03 8.76 -9.68
N GLY A 225 9.29 8.50 -9.23
CA GLY A 225 10.51 8.73 -9.99
C GLY A 225 11.51 9.72 -9.38
N GLU A 226 11.27 10.25 -8.18
CA GLU A 226 12.13 11.22 -7.50
C GLU A 226 13.42 10.63 -6.91
N GLY A 227 13.44 9.33 -6.68
CA GLY A 227 14.54 8.65 -5.99
C GLY A 227 14.39 8.61 -4.47
N GLN A 228 15.20 7.76 -3.81
CA GLN A 228 15.08 7.51 -2.36
C GLN A 228 15.44 8.74 -1.51
N GLU A 229 16.51 9.45 -1.87
CA GLU A 229 17.00 10.62 -1.12
C GLU A 229 15.90 11.70 -1.05
N ALA A 230 15.39 12.14 -2.20
CA ALA A 230 14.34 13.15 -2.26
C ALA A 230 13.02 12.70 -1.59
N MET A 231 12.69 11.41 -1.65
CA MET A 231 11.57 10.85 -0.90
C MET A 231 11.81 10.99 0.61
N PHE A 232 13.00 10.66 1.12
CA PHE A 232 13.30 10.77 2.55
C PHE A 232 13.35 12.22 3.01
N ASP A 233 13.92 13.13 2.21
CA ASP A 233 13.90 14.59 2.51
C ASP A 233 12.46 15.09 2.65
N CYS A 234 11.54 14.65 1.78
CA CYS A 234 10.13 14.97 1.91
C CYS A 234 9.50 14.34 3.16
N LEU A 235 9.85 13.11 3.49
CA LEU A 235 9.34 12.43 4.69
C LEU A 235 9.89 13.00 6.01
N ASP A 236 10.96 13.77 5.99
CA ASP A 236 11.48 14.44 7.19
C ASP A 236 10.51 15.51 7.73
N TYR A 237 9.63 16.07 6.88
CA TYR A 237 8.63 17.08 7.27
C TYR A 237 7.18 16.67 7.01
N ALA A 238 6.86 15.95 5.93
CA ALA A 238 5.48 15.71 5.53
C ALA A 238 4.64 14.94 6.58
N PRO A 239 5.14 13.87 7.24
CA PRO A 239 4.37 13.19 8.28
C PRO A 239 4.08 14.06 9.50
N ASP A 240 4.98 15.00 9.85
CA ASP A 240 4.80 15.88 11.01
C ASP A 240 3.75 16.98 10.78
N GLN A 241 3.40 17.24 9.52
CA GLN A 241 2.30 18.14 9.14
C GLN A 241 0.93 17.49 9.33
N LEU A 242 0.86 16.17 9.52
CA LEU A 242 -0.37 15.39 9.68
C LEU A 242 -0.67 15.12 11.17
N PRO A 243 -1.95 14.93 11.56
CA PRO A 243 -2.31 14.70 12.96
C PRO A 243 -1.57 13.51 13.58
N ALA A 244 -1.05 13.71 14.80
CA ALA A 244 -0.29 12.69 15.50
C ALA A 244 -1.16 11.54 16.01
N ASP A 245 -2.44 11.79 16.26
CA ASP A 245 -3.44 10.82 16.75
C ASP A 245 -4.16 10.05 15.62
N ARG A 246 -3.67 10.16 14.39
CA ARG A 246 -4.19 9.47 13.21
C ARG A 246 -3.12 8.62 12.53
N PRO A 247 -3.49 7.51 11.87
CA PRO A 247 -2.53 6.72 11.11
C PRO A 247 -2.05 7.48 9.88
N ARG A 248 -0.77 7.29 9.54
CA ARG A 248 -0.08 7.89 8.40
C ARG A 248 0.31 6.79 7.42
N TYR A 249 -0.17 6.88 6.20
CA TYR A 249 0.01 5.87 5.16
C TYR A 249 0.87 6.42 4.02
N LEU A 250 2.02 5.79 3.74
CA LEU A 250 2.87 6.09 2.59
C LEU A 250 2.50 5.16 1.43
N MET A 251 1.93 5.74 0.37
CA MET A 251 1.35 4.98 -0.74
C MET A 251 2.41 4.50 -1.73
N GLY A 252 2.32 3.24 -2.15
CA GLY A 252 3.13 2.67 -3.24
C GLY A 252 4.59 2.38 -2.92
N VAL A 253 5.03 2.55 -1.67
CA VAL A 253 6.41 2.33 -1.21
C VAL A 253 6.52 0.98 -0.50
N GLY A 254 7.56 0.27 -0.62
CA GLY A 254 8.30 -0.27 -1.62
C GLY A 254 9.43 -1.20 -1.24
N LYS A 255 10.64 -0.74 -1.33
CA LYS A 255 11.80 -1.56 -0.99
C LYS A 255 11.92 -1.71 0.53
N PRO A 256 12.51 -2.82 1.03
CA PRO A 256 12.67 -3.03 2.48
C PRO A 256 13.40 -1.89 3.21
N ASP A 257 14.42 -1.32 2.61
CA ASP A 257 15.16 -0.17 3.15
C ASP A 257 14.34 1.13 3.14
N ASP A 258 13.49 1.34 2.12
CA ASP A 258 12.53 2.45 2.09
C ASP A 258 11.51 2.33 3.24
N LEU A 259 11.03 1.12 3.52
CA LEU A 259 10.07 0.87 4.61
C LEU A 259 10.68 1.20 5.97
N VAL A 260 11.91 0.74 6.23
CA VAL A 260 12.61 1.04 7.49
C VAL A 260 12.83 2.56 7.64
N GLY A 261 13.31 3.22 6.58
CA GLY A 261 13.55 4.67 6.60
C GLY A 261 12.26 5.50 6.74
N ALA A 262 11.15 5.05 6.20
CA ALA A 262 9.87 5.72 6.34
C ALA A 262 9.24 5.52 7.73
N VAL A 263 9.38 4.32 8.34
CA VAL A 263 8.97 4.08 9.74
C VAL A 263 9.78 4.96 10.70
N GLU A 264 11.08 5.12 10.45
CA GLU A 264 11.96 6.03 11.20
C GLU A 264 11.43 7.48 11.20
N ARG A 265 10.68 7.87 10.16
CA ARG A 265 10.06 9.19 9.95
C ARG A 265 8.59 9.28 10.35
N GLY A 266 8.04 8.23 10.97
CA GLY A 266 6.70 8.24 11.57
C GLY A 266 5.56 7.77 10.66
N ILE A 267 5.85 6.97 9.63
CA ILE A 267 4.85 6.30 8.79
C ILE A 267 4.38 4.99 9.44
N ASP A 268 3.07 4.70 9.36
CA ASP A 268 2.44 3.54 9.98
C ASP A 268 2.00 2.46 8.99
N MET A 269 1.69 2.83 7.75
CA MET A 269 1.09 1.91 6.78
C MET A 269 1.76 2.04 5.42
N PHE A 270 1.82 0.92 4.71
CA PHE A 270 2.47 0.80 3.40
C PHE A 270 1.73 -0.17 2.51
N ASP A 271 1.82 0.05 1.19
CA ASP A 271 1.50 -0.93 0.17
C ASP A 271 2.55 -0.88 -0.93
N CYS A 272 2.80 -2.00 -1.57
CA CYS A 272 3.52 -2.05 -2.83
C CYS A 272 3.31 -3.38 -3.55
N VAL A 273 3.29 -3.33 -4.88
CA VAL A 273 3.29 -4.54 -5.71
C VAL A 273 4.65 -5.25 -5.74
N LEU A 274 5.70 -4.61 -5.21
CA LEU A 274 7.09 -5.06 -5.34
C LEU A 274 7.31 -6.50 -4.86
N PRO A 275 6.90 -6.91 -3.63
CA PRO A 275 7.17 -8.27 -3.15
C PRO A 275 6.56 -9.34 -4.05
N THR A 276 5.33 -9.13 -4.51
CA THR A 276 4.63 -10.10 -5.37
C THR A 276 5.11 -10.03 -6.81
N ARG A 277 5.40 -8.84 -7.35
CA ARG A 277 5.94 -8.66 -8.70
C ARG A 277 7.34 -9.25 -8.80
N SER A 278 8.22 -8.90 -7.88
CA SER A 278 9.60 -9.42 -7.81
C SER A 278 9.62 -10.94 -7.66
N GLY A 279 8.80 -11.51 -6.78
CA GLY A 279 8.70 -12.95 -6.58
C GLY A 279 8.36 -13.68 -7.87
N ARG A 280 7.33 -13.25 -8.59
CA ARG A 280 6.96 -13.86 -9.88
C ARG A 280 8.04 -13.71 -10.97
N ASN A 281 8.92 -12.71 -10.84
CA ASN A 281 10.04 -12.49 -11.77
C ASN A 281 11.36 -13.11 -11.30
N GLY A 282 11.35 -13.87 -10.18
CA GLY A 282 12.50 -14.60 -9.68
C GLY A 282 13.43 -13.80 -8.75
N GLN A 283 13.00 -12.65 -8.24
CA GLN A 283 13.72 -11.90 -7.21
C GLN A 283 13.14 -12.20 -5.82
N ALA A 284 13.98 -12.62 -4.90
CA ALA A 284 13.67 -12.76 -3.47
C ALA A 284 14.32 -11.63 -2.66
N PHE A 285 13.63 -11.20 -1.60
CA PHE A 285 14.17 -10.34 -0.56
C PHE A 285 14.65 -11.22 0.60
N THR A 286 15.88 -11.01 1.04
CA THR A 286 16.49 -11.78 2.14
C THR A 286 17.10 -10.84 3.17
N HIS A 287 17.46 -11.36 4.34
CA HIS A 287 18.19 -10.59 5.36
C HIS A 287 19.57 -10.10 4.89
N HIS A 288 20.09 -10.68 3.81
CA HIS A 288 21.39 -10.34 3.22
C HIS A 288 21.24 -9.53 1.92
N GLY A 289 20.09 -8.91 1.70
CA GLY A 289 19.75 -8.17 0.49
C GLY A 289 18.98 -9.00 -0.56
N PRO A 290 18.61 -8.38 -1.69
CA PRO A 290 17.84 -9.06 -2.72
C PRO A 290 18.70 -10.04 -3.52
N ILE A 291 18.15 -11.21 -3.83
CA ILE A 291 18.79 -12.20 -4.72
C ILE A 291 17.91 -12.44 -5.95
N ASN A 292 18.54 -12.68 -7.10
CA ASN A 292 17.84 -13.17 -8.29
C ASN A 292 18.07 -14.67 -8.42
N ILE A 293 17.03 -15.46 -8.14
CA ILE A 293 17.08 -16.92 -8.13
C ILE A 293 17.38 -17.52 -9.52
N ARG A 294 17.25 -16.72 -10.61
CA ARG A 294 17.58 -17.14 -11.98
C ARG A 294 19.09 -17.30 -12.22
N ASN A 295 19.94 -16.77 -11.33
CA ASN A 295 21.38 -16.83 -11.46
C ASN A 295 21.88 -18.29 -11.40
N ALA A 296 22.78 -18.66 -12.31
CA ALA A 296 23.30 -20.03 -12.44
C ALA A 296 23.96 -20.57 -11.15
N LYS A 297 24.50 -19.69 -10.31
CA LYS A 297 25.10 -20.08 -9.02
C LYS A 297 24.13 -20.82 -8.08
N PHE A 298 22.82 -20.69 -8.30
CA PHE A 298 21.80 -21.35 -7.49
C PHE A 298 21.34 -22.71 -8.03
N ALA A 299 21.83 -23.14 -9.20
CA ALA A 299 21.39 -24.37 -9.85
C ALA A 299 21.63 -25.63 -9.00
N GLU A 300 22.67 -25.64 -8.16
CA GLU A 300 23.04 -26.74 -7.27
C GLU A 300 23.05 -26.34 -5.79
N ASP A 301 22.53 -25.15 -5.47
CA ASP A 301 22.53 -24.61 -4.10
C ASP A 301 21.45 -25.28 -3.26
N GLN A 302 21.85 -26.08 -2.27
CA GLN A 302 20.95 -26.82 -1.38
C GLN A 302 20.45 -25.99 -0.18
N GLY A 303 20.92 -24.75 -0.03
CA GLY A 303 20.43 -23.84 1.03
C GLY A 303 19.01 -23.33 0.79
N PRO A 304 18.35 -22.81 1.83
CA PRO A 304 17.06 -22.12 1.72
C PRO A 304 17.22 -20.80 0.96
N ILE A 305 16.10 -20.18 0.54
CA ILE A 305 16.13 -18.83 -0.08
C ILE A 305 16.84 -17.84 0.85
N ASP A 306 16.49 -17.89 2.14
CA ASP A 306 17.06 -17.06 3.20
C ASP A 306 17.24 -17.92 4.45
N ASP A 307 18.44 -18.00 4.99
CA ASP A 307 18.84 -18.83 6.14
C ASP A 307 18.27 -18.33 7.47
N ARG A 308 17.84 -17.07 7.53
CA ARG A 308 17.18 -16.45 8.71
C ARG A 308 15.66 -16.44 8.61
N CYS A 309 15.09 -16.86 7.47
CA CYS A 309 13.67 -16.82 7.24
C CYS A 309 12.97 -18.09 7.73
N THR A 310 11.88 -17.92 8.48
CA THR A 310 11.08 -19.02 9.04
C THR A 310 9.87 -19.42 8.18
N CYS A 311 9.74 -18.90 6.96
CA CYS A 311 8.59 -19.21 6.11
C CYS A 311 8.59 -20.69 5.68
N PRO A 312 7.39 -21.25 5.37
CA PRO A 312 7.29 -22.64 4.91
C PRO A 312 8.14 -22.94 3.67
N VAL A 313 8.39 -21.92 2.83
CA VAL A 313 9.21 -22.09 1.62
C VAL A 313 10.67 -22.35 2.00
N CYS A 314 11.26 -21.52 2.87
CA CYS A 314 12.64 -21.71 3.32
C CYS A 314 12.83 -22.98 4.16
N ALA A 315 11.79 -23.40 4.88
CA ALA A 315 11.84 -24.63 5.67
C ALA A 315 11.78 -25.90 4.84
N THR A 316 11.27 -25.82 3.59
CA THR A 316 10.95 -27.03 2.80
C THR A 316 11.80 -27.17 1.54
N TRP A 317 12.07 -26.08 0.83
CA TRP A 317 12.69 -26.11 -0.51
C TRP A 317 14.05 -25.42 -0.57
N THR A 318 14.92 -25.99 -1.38
CA THR A 318 16.25 -25.46 -1.66
C THR A 318 16.21 -24.38 -2.73
N ARG A 319 17.23 -23.50 -2.76
CA ARG A 319 17.43 -22.54 -3.86
C ARG A 319 17.53 -23.24 -5.20
N ALA A 320 18.17 -24.42 -5.27
CA ALA A 320 18.26 -25.22 -6.50
C ALA A 320 16.89 -25.60 -7.06
N TYR A 321 15.98 -26.06 -6.22
CA TYR A 321 14.62 -26.42 -6.65
C TYR A 321 13.83 -25.20 -7.11
N VAL A 322 13.86 -24.12 -6.35
CA VAL A 322 13.15 -22.87 -6.71
C VAL A 322 13.76 -22.24 -7.98
N HIS A 323 15.11 -22.31 -8.14
CA HIS A 323 15.80 -21.92 -9.38
C HIS A 323 15.26 -22.72 -10.57
N HIS A 324 15.19 -24.06 -10.46
CA HIS A 324 14.64 -24.92 -11.50
C HIS A 324 13.22 -24.50 -11.88
N LEU A 325 12.32 -24.34 -10.91
CA LEU A 325 10.93 -23.97 -11.17
C LEU A 325 10.80 -22.63 -11.92
N ILE A 326 11.54 -21.60 -11.47
CA ILE A 326 11.52 -20.26 -12.09
C ILE A 326 12.13 -20.30 -13.49
N ARG A 327 13.19 -21.09 -13.70
CA ARG A 327 13.83 -21.24 -15.03
C ARG A 327 12.94 -22.00 -16.01
N SER A 328 12.19 -22.97 -15.52
CA SER A 328 11.21 -23.76 -16.31
C SER A 328 9.88 -23.04 -16.53
N GLY A 329 9.66 -21.88 -15.89
CA GLY A 329 8.40 -21.14 -16.02
C GLY A 329 7.23 -21.78 -15.26
N GLU A 330 7.52 -22.67 -14.28
CA GLU A 330 6.49 -23.32 -13.49
C GLU A 330 5.77 -22.35 -12.55
N ILE A 331 4.43 -22.45 -12.51
CA ILE A 331 3.58 -21.58 -11.68
C ILE A 331 3.96 -21.70 -10.20
N LEU A 332 4.30 -22.91 -9.73
CA LEU A 332 4.71 -23.14 -8.36
C LEU A 332 5.92 -22.28 -7.97
N GLY A 333 6.88 -22.06 -8.87
CA GLY A 333 8.01 -21.17 -8.62
C GLY A 333 7.59 -19.75 -8.28
N ALA A 334 6.64 -19.20 -9.06
CA ALA A 334 6.06 -17.87 -8.79
C ALA A 334 5.29 -17.83 -7.45
N MET A 335 4.58 -18.91 -7.09
CA MET A 335 3.85 -19.03 -5.83
C MET A 335 4.81 -19.04 -4.64
N LEU A 336 5.83 -19.90 -4.65
CA LEU A 336 6.81 -20.02 -3.58
C LEU A 336 7.58 -18.71 -3.36
N MET A 337 8.06 -18.11 -4.43
CA MET A 337 8.79 -16.83 -4.36
C MET A 337 7.92 -15.69 -3.82
N THR A 338 6.64 -15.64 -4.21
CA THR A 338 5.70 -14.62 -3.71
C THR A 338 5.40 -14.83 -2.24
N GLN A 339 5.17 -16.08 -1.82
CA GLN A 339 4.94 -16.44 -0.41
C GLN A 339 6.13 -16.07 0.47
N HIS A 340 7.35 -16.41 0.03
CA HIS A 340 8.58 -16.04 0.73
C HIS A 340 8.70 -14.52 0.89
N ASN A 341 8.56 -13.76 -0.20
CA ASN A 341 8.69 -12.31 -0.18
C ASN A 341 7.66 -11.65 0.73
N LEU A 342 6.40 -12.06 0.68
CA LEU A 342 5.38 -11.51 1.57
C LEU A 342 5.64 -11.87 3.03
N HIS A 343 6.09 -13.08 3.32
CA HIS A 343 6.49 -13.45 4.68
C HIS A 343 7.65 -12.58 5.18
N PHE A 344 8.67 -12.34 4.34
CA PHE A 344 9.79 -11.46 4.67
C PHE A 344 9.31 -10.04 5.02
N TYR A 345 8.39 -9.48 4.22
CA TYR A 345 7.83 -8.15 4.48
C TYR A 345 7.03 -8.10 5.79
N GLN A 346 6.21 -9.10 6.07
CA GLN A 346 5.44 -9.14 7.32
C GLN A 346 6.34 -9.36 8.54
N MET A 347 7.40 -10.15 8.40
CA MET A 347 8.41 -10.34 9.44
C MET A 347 9.16 -9.02 9.71
N LEU A 348 9.57 -8.29 8.67
CA LEU A 348 10.18 -6.97 8.80
C LEU A 348 9.28 -5.99 9.56
N MET A 349 7.96 -5.97 9.26
CA MET A 349 7.00 -5.17 10.03
C MET A 349 6.93 -5.61 11.50
N ALA A 350 6.94 -6.90 11.78
CA ALA A 350 6.90 -7.42 13.14
C ALA A 350 8.18 -7.04 13.93
N ASP A 351 9.35 -7.15 13.30
CA ASP A 351 10.63 -6.78 13.89
C ASP A 351 10.71 -5.29 14.19
N MET A 352 10.21 -4.43 13.28
CA MET A 352 10.11 -2.98 13.52
C MET A 352 9.19 -2.67 14.70
N ARG A 353 7.99 -3.28 14.77
CA ARG A 353 7.09 -3.11 15.93
C ARG A 353 7.77 -3.51 17.24
N ALA A 354 8.45 -4.63 17.25
CA ALA A 354 9.18 -5.10 18.44
C ALA A 354 10.33 -4.16 18.83
N ALA A 355 11.09 -3.67 17.85
CA ALA A 355 12.19 -2.73 18.09
C ALA A 355 11.70 -1.40 18.66
N ILE A 356 10.59 -0.85 18.14
CA ILE A 356 9.97 0.38 18.65
C ILE A 356 9.48 0.18 20.08
N ALA A 357 8.75 -0.91 20.35
CA ALA A 357 8.24 -1.22 21.69
C ALA A 357 9.37 -1.34 22.73
N GLN A 358 10.54 -1.82 22.31
CA GLN A 358 11.74 -1.98 23.14
C GLN A 358 12.65 -0.76 23.17
N LYS A 359 12.28 0.37 22.54
CA LYS A 359 13.09 1.60 22.45
C LYS A 359 14.49 1.38 21.86
N ARG A 360 14.61 0.53 20.85
CA ARG A 360 15.86 0.21 20.15
C ARG A 360 15.76 0.32 18.62
N PHE A 361 14.79 1.09 18.11
CA PHE A 361 14.53 1.16 16.67
C PHE A 361 15.73 1.70 15.89
N ALA A 362 16.43 2.72 16.40
CA ALA A 362 17.62 3.25 15.74
C ALA A 362 18.72 2.19 15.56
N ALA A 363 18.98 1.37 16.60
CA ALA A 363 19.94 0.27 16.51
C ALA A 363 19.47 -0.81 15.51
N PHE A 364 18.17 -1.16 15.54
CA PHE A 364 17.57 -2.08 14.57
C PHE A 364 17.75 -1.59 13.13
N ALA A 365 17.46 -0.32 12.85
CA ALA A 365 17.57 0.26 11.51
C ALA A 365 19.04 0.26 11.02
N GLN A 366 19.98 0.54 11.91
CA GLN A 366 21.42 0.47 11.60
C GLN A 366 21.86 -0.97 11.28
N ASP A 367 21.48 -1.94 12.11
CA ASP A 367 21.79 -3.36 11.89
C ASP A 367 21.16 -3.88 10.61
N PHE A 368 19.90 -3.54 10.34
CA PHE A 368 19.20 -3.90 9.12
C PHE A 368 19.94 -3.35 7.89
N ARG A 369 20.27 -2.05 7.85
CA ARG A 369 21.00 -1.44 6.72
C ARG A 369 22.37 -2.07 6.52
N ARG A 370 23.12 -2.33 7.59
CA ARG A 370 24.41 -3.01 7.53
C ARG A 370 24.29 -4.39 6.89
N ASP A 371 23.30 -5.19 7.28
CA ASP A 371 23.16 -6.57 6.81
C ASP A 371 22.52 -6.64 5.42
N TYR A 372 21.52 -5.78 5.14
CA TYR A 372 20.74 -5.79 3.91
C TYR A 372 21.44 -5.11 2.73
N LEU A 373 22.20 -4.02 2.95
CA LEU A 373 22.83 -3.22 1.89
C LEU A 373 24.27 -3.69 1.54
N LYS A 374 24.76 -4.73 2.18
CA LYS A 374 26.13 -5.26 1.94
C LYS A 374 26.32 -5.96 0.59
N THR A 375 25.26 -6.05 -0.22
CA THR A 375 25.33 -6.64 -1.57
C THR A 375 25.56 -5.55 -2.67
#